data_e3824618b033d9f97966350cebd2b159
#
_entry.id   e3824618b033d9f97966350cebd2b159
#
_cell.length_a   1.000
_cell.length_b   1.000
_cell.length_c   1.000
_cell.angle_alpha   90.00
_cell.angle_beta   90.00
_cell.angle_gamma   90.00
#
_symmetry.space_group_name_H-M   'P 1'
#
loop_
_entity.id
_entity.type
_entity.pdbx_description
1 polymer ?
#
loop_
_entity_poly.entity_id
_entity_poly.type
_entity_poly.pdbx_seq_one_letter_code
_entity_poly.pdbx_strand_id
1 'polypeptide(L)'
;MNFRRRFIQLPLAAAVLTLGAASAWAQGVTLLNVSYDPTRELYVEFNQAFAKHWKAQTGQDLTIKQSHGGSGKQARSIIDGLEADVATLALAGDTDALHTNGGWIPKDWQKRLPHNSAPYTSTIVLVVRQGNPKGIKDWDDLVRPGISVITPNPKTSGGARWNYLAAWEFAKRKYGGDAKAKDFVTRLYANVPVLDTGARGSSVTFAQRNQGDVFISWENEAYLLEKEFGSKVDVVYPSLSILAEPAVTVVDKNVDKKGTRAVAEAYLKYLYTEEGQDIVGRHFYRPAISEKAKAKYAKQFPALQLFTIDAAFGGWEKAAKDHFADHASFDQIYIKK
;
A
#
# COMPACT_ATOMS: atom_id res chain seq x y z
N MET A 1 -9.60 -19.74 98.82
CA MET A 1 -10.61 -19.23 97.83
C MET A 1 -9.88 -18.67 96.65
N ASN A 2 -9.87 -19.41 95.56
CA ASN A 2 -9.07 -19.11 94.35
C ASN A 2 -9.95 -18.42 93.30
N PHE A 3 -9.62 -17.19 92.90
CA PHE A 3 -10.22 -16.56 91.76
C PHE A 3 -9.24 -16.66 90.55
N ARG A 4 -9.61 -17.50 89.57
CA ARG A 4 -8.91 -17.60 88.29
C ARG A 4 -9.41 -16.42 87.39
N ARG A 5 -8.49 -15.55 86.97
CA ARG A 5 -8.71 -14.58 85.89
C ARG A 5 -8.43 -15.27 84.55
N ARG A 6 -9.47 -15.40 83.73
CA ARG A 6 -9.35 -15.78 82.31
C ARG A 6 -8.98 -14.57 81.45
N PHE A 7 -7.86 -14.60 80.82
CA PHE A 7 -7.51 -13.67 79.72
C PHE A 7 -8.15 -14.16 78.43
N ILE A 8 -8.98 -13.32 77.83
CA ILE A 8 -9.48 -13.52 76.48
C ILE A 8 -8.50 -12.94 75.49
N GLN A 9 -7.87 -13.82 74.74
CA GLN A 9 -7.06 -13.43 73.57
C GLN A 9 -8.00 -13.34 72.38
N LEU A 10 -8.16 -12.13 71.78
CA LEU A 10 -8.73 -11.91 70.48
C LEU A 10 -7.63 -12.14 69.41
N PRO A 11 -7.91 -12.85 68.34
CA PRO A 11 -6.97 -12.96 67.25
C PRO A 11 -7.03 -11.71 66.36
N LEU A 12 -5.90 -11.05 66.24
CA LEU A 12 -5.61 -10.03 65.20
C LEU A 12 -5.20 -10.78 63.92
N ALA A 13 -6.15 -11.06 63.06
CA ALA A 13 -5.87 -11.64 61.75
C ALA A 13 -6.93 -11.12 60.77
N ALA A 14 -6.60 -10.09 60.00
CA ALA A 14 -7.13 -9.83 58.67
C ALA A 14 -6.78 -8.40 58.22
N ALA A 15 -5.65 -8.20 57.56
CA ALA A 15 -5.44 -7.07 56.60
C ALA A 15 -4.10 -7.21 55.89
N VAL A 16 -3.93 -8.25 55.10
CA VAL A 16 -2.90 -8.26 54.04
C VAL A 16 -3.41 -9.12 52.89
N LEU A 17 -4.29 -8.55 52.06
CA LEU A 17 -4.66 -9.14 50.79
C LEU A 17 -5.38 -8.08 49.95
N THR A 18 -4.60 -7.13 49.34
CA THR A 18 -5.00 -6.40 48.14
C THR A 18 -3.84 -5.52 47.66
N LEU A 19 -2.74 -6.08 47.27
CA LEU A 19 -1.68 -5.37 46.54
C LEU A 19 -0.91 -6.35 45.63
N GLY A 20 -1.67 -7.08 44.80
CA GLY A 20 -1.10 -8.08 43.88
C GLY A 20 -1.70 -8.09 42.50
N ALA A 21 -2.40 -7.00 42.07
CA ALA A 21 -3.07 -6.99 40.79
C ALA A 21 -2.60 -5.85 39.85
N ALA A 22 -1.45 -5.23 40.10
CA ALA A 22 -0.99 -4.06 39.33
C ALA A 22 0.36 -4.25 38.60
N SER A 23 0.85 -5.46 38.42
CA SER A 23 2.16 -5.67 37.77
C SER A 23 2.15 -6.57 36.55
N ALA A 24 1.01 -6.84 35.93
CA ALA A 24 0.93 -7.50 34.62
C ALA A 24 1.00 -6.51 33.44
N TRP A 25 1.51 -5.31 33.68
CA TRP A 25 1.54 -4.21 32.74
C TRP A 25 2.96 -3.92 32.29
N ALA A 26 3.32 -4.35 31.14
CA ALA A 26 4.32 -3.74 30.25
C ALA A 26 5.16 -4.76 29.49
N GLN A 27 4.58 -5.82 28.99
CA GLN A 27 5.25 -6.42 27.83
C GLN A 27 4.84 -5.59 26.60
N GLY A 28 5.79 -4.85 26.03
CA GLY A 28 5.58 -4.06 24.81
C GLY A 28 5.06 -4.97 23.70
N VAL A 29 4.03 -4.52 22.99
CA VAL A 29 3.48 -5.25 21.84
C VAL A 29 4.30 -4.93 20.60
N THR A 30 4.52 -5.94 19.75
CA THR A 30 5.13 -5.74 18.43
C THR A 30 4.13 -6.09 17.35
N LEU A 31 3.91 -5.16 16.42
CA LEU A 31 3.21 -5.39 15.15
C LEU A 31 4.18 -5.48 13.99
N LEU A 32 3.85 -6.29 13.00
CA LEU A 32 4.51 -6.29 11.69
C LEU A 32 3.52 -5.82 10.61
N ASN A 33 3.81 -4.65 10.02
CA ASN A 33 3.12 -4.17 8.82
C ASN A 33 3.89 -4.62 7.57
N VAL A 34 3.24 -5.41 6.73
CA VAL A 34 3.76 -5.84 5.42
C VAL A 34 3.10 -4.99 4.34
N SER A 35 3.90 -4.17 3.66
CA SER A 35 3.43 -3.15 2.74
C SER A 35 4.17 -3.16 1.39
N TYR A 36 3.73 -2.35 0.45
CA TYR A 36 4.38 -2.17 -0.84
C TYR A 36 5.31 -0.95 -0.85
N ASP A 37 6.24 -0.91 -1.81
CA ASP A 37 7.36 0.03 -1.82
C ASP A 37 6.99 1.52 -1.66
N PRO A 38 6.00 2.08 -2.39
CA PRO A 38 5.68 3.51 -2.32
C PRO A 38 5.21 4.04 -0.96
N THR A 39 4.86 3.18 -0.01
CA THR A 39 4.36 3.60 1.31
C THR A 39 5.43 3.72 2.39
N ARG A 40 6.71 3.52 2.07
CA ARG A 40 7.80 3.51 3.09
C ARG A 40 7.79 4.74 3.97
N GLU A 41 7.81 5.90 3.35
CA GLU A 41 7.91 7.19 4.02
C GLU A 41 6.62 7.49 4.81
N LEU A 42 5.46 7.16 4.24
CA LEU A 42 4.16 7.29 4.91
C LEU A 42 4.13 6.49 6.21
N TYR A 43 4.50 5.21 6.17
CA TYR A 43 4.42 4.38 7.35
C TYR A 43 5.52 4.65 8.38
N VAL A 44 6.61 5.32 8.04
CA VAL A 44 7.57 5.80 9.05
C VAL A 44 6.88 6.83 9.97
N GLU A 45 6.24 7.84 9.42
CA GLU A 45 5.54 8.87 10.20
C GLU A 45 4.28 8.31 10.88
N PHE A 46 3.48 7.55 10.12
CA PHE A 46 2.23 6.96 10.62
C PHE A 46 2.46 6.06 11.83
N ASN A 47 3.49 5.21 11.79
CA ASN A 47 3.82 4.31 12.89
C ASN A 47 4.20 5.05 14.17
N GLN A 48 4.95 6.15 14.05
CA GLN A 48 5.31 7.00 15.19
C GLN A 48 4.06 7.66 15.82
N ALA A 49 3.19 8.20 14.97
CA ALA A 49 1.93 8.83 15.40
C ALA A 49 1.02 7.80 16.08
N PHE A 50 0.82 6.63 15.46
CA PHE A 50 -0.02 5.59 16.03
C PHE A 50 0.55 5.01 17.32
N ALA A 51 1.84 4.75 17.42
CA ALA A 51 2.45 4.23 18.64
C ALA A 51 2.27 5.21 19.82
N LYS A 52 2.42 6.51 19.57
CA LYS A 52 2.13 7.57 20.56
C LYS A 52 0.66 7.58 20.97
N HIS A 53 -0.24 7.51 19.98
CA HIS A 53 -1.68 7.46 20.20
C HIS A 53 -2.09 6.23 21.03
N TRP A 54 -1.60 5.04 20.67
CA TRP A 54 -1.86 3.79 21.38
C TRP A 54 -1.39 3.84 22.82
N LYS A 55 -0.16 4.34 23.04
CA LYS A 55 0.37 4.50 24.40
C LYS A 55 -0.45 5.47 25.26
N ALA A 56 -0.90 6.58 24.67
CA ALA A 56 -1.74 7.55 25.37
C ALA A 56 -3.11 6.97 25.79
N GLN A 57 -3.67 6.08 24.96
CA GLN A 57 -4.98 5.47 25.24
C GLN A 57 -4.90 4.26 26.18
N THR A 58 -3.86 3.46 26.08
CA THR A 58 -3.80 2.14 26.74
C THR A 58 -2.69 2.03 27.79
N GLY A 59 -1.74 2.96 27.81
CA GLY A 59 -0.51 2.85 28.61
C GLY A 59 0.52 1.86 28.08
N GLN A 60 0.19 1.11 27.01
CA GLN A 60 1.03 0.04 26.47
C GLN A 60 2.03 0.58 25.44
N ASP A 61 3.30 0.18 25.57
CA ASP A 61 4.32 0.46 24.57
C ASP A 61 4.12 -0.41 23.32
N LEU A 62 4.28 0.19 22.15
CA LEU A 62 4.07 -0.46 20.86
C LEU A 62 5.28 -0.26 19.95
N THR A 63 5.84 -1.36 19.46
CA THR A 63 6.84 -1.36 18.40
C THR A 63 6.22 -1.82 17.09
N ILE A 64 6.34 -1.03 16.03
CA ILE A 64 5.81 -1.39 14.72
C ILE A 64 6.97 -1.63 13.77
N LYS A 65 7.12 -2.88 13.35
CA LYS A 65 8.09 -3.30 12.32
C LYS A 65 7.46 -3.17 10.94
N GLN A 66 8.30 -2.94 9.94
CA GLN A 66 7.86 -2.78 8.56
C GLN A 66 8.61 -3.75 7.64
N SER A 67 7.88 -4.31 6.66
CA SER A 67 8.45 -5.00 5.51
C SER A 67 7.90 -4.36 4.24
N HIS A 68 8.79 -3.91 3.35
CA HIS A 68 8.43 -3.26 2.10
C HIS A 68 9.05 -3.97 0.90
N GLY A 69 8.29 -4.00 -0.21
CA GLY A 69 8.74 -4.61 -1.47
C GLY A 69 7.65 -4.52 -2.54
N GLY A 70 7.81 -5.22 -3.64
CA GLY A 70 6.74 -5.39 -4.61
C GLY A 70 5.53 -6.06 -3.97
N SER A 71 4.32 -5.51 -4.18
CA SER A 71 3.08 -5.92 -3.47
C SER A 71 2.78 -7.42 -3.62
N GLY A 72 2.85 -7.96 -4.84
CA GLY A 72 2.64 -9.41 -5.05
C GLY A 72 3.71 -10.28 -4.38
N LYS A 73 4.97 -9.79 -4.31
CA LYS A 73 6.04 -10.46 -3.55
C LYS A 73 5.75 -10.44 -2.05
N GLN A 74 5.25 -9.33 -1.53
CA GLN A 74 4.88 -9.19 -0.12
C GLN A 74 3.69 -10.09 0.26
N ALA A 75 2.66 -10.18 -0.60
CA ALA A 75 1.56 -11.14 -0.42
C ALA A 75 2.10 -12.59 -0.36
N ARG A 76 2.99 -12.95 -1.28
CA ARG A 76 3.64 -14.27 -1.29
C ARG A 76 4.41 -14.53 0.00
N SER A 77 5.17 -13.57 0.50
CA SER A 77 5.92 -13.72 1.75
C SER A 77 5.01 -14.05 2.95
N ILE A 78 3.81 -13.45 3.02
CA ILE A 78 2.82 -13.79 4.06
C ILE A 78 2.30 -15.21 3.87
N ILE A 79 1.98 -15.61 2.64
CA ILE A 79 1.52 -16.96 2.30
C ILE A 79 2.58 -18.00 2.68
N ASP A 80 3.86 -17.69 2.45
CA ASP A 80 5.01 -18.54 2.75
C ASP A 80 5.44 -18.52 4.24
N GLY A 81 4.67 -17.82 5.10
CA GLY A 81 4.82 -17.88 6.55
C GLY A 81 5.37 -16.64 7.24
N LEU A 82 5.52 -15.49 6.55
CA LEU A 82 5.87 -14.24 7.23
C LEU A 82 4.72 -13.82 8.15
N GLU A 83 4.97 -13.75 9.45
CA GLU A 83 3.97 -13.49 10.49
C GLU A 83 3.54 -12.00 10.55
N ALA A 84 3.01 -11.48 9.44
CA ALA A 84 2.43 -10.15 9.37
C ALA A 84 1.19 -10.02 10.24
N ASP A 85 1.05 -8.92 10.98
CA ASP A 85 -0.18 -8.58 11.69
C ASP A 85 -1.17 -7.87 10.79
N VAL A 86 -0.65 -6.98 9.93
CA VAL A 86 -1.43 -6.27 8.94
C VAL A 86 -0.76 -6.33 7.57
N ALA A 87 -1.57 -6.39 6.53
CA ALA A 87 -1.17 -6.28 5.14
C ALA A 87 -1.75 -4.98 4.57
N THR A 88 -0.88 -4.10 4.08
CA THR A 88 -1.22 -2.81 3.48
C THR A 88 -0.67 -2.78 2.06
N LEU A 89 -1.33 -3.53 1.15
CA LEU A 89 -0.83 -3.86 -0.17
C LEU A 89 -1.31 -2.86 -1.24
N ALA A 90 -0.70 -2.92 -2.42
CA ALA A 90 -0.96 -1.97 -3.50
C ALA A 90 -2.34 -2.12 -4.15
N LEU A 91 -2.97 -3.27 -4.04
CA LEU A 91 -4.23 -3.58 -4.73
C LEU A 91 -4.96 -4.76 -4.07
N ALA A 92 -6.28 -4.76 -4.18
CA ALA A 92 -7.12 -5.80 -3.58
C ALA A 92 -6.80 -7.20 -4.11
N GLY A 93 -6.44 -7.38 -5.38
CA GLY A 93 -6.10 -8.68 -5.93
C GLY A 93 -4.87 -9.35 -5.30
N ASP A 94 -3.88 -8.58 -4.84
CA ASP A 94 -2.76 -9.14 -4.06
C ASP A 94 -3.20 -9.53 -2.65
N THR A 95 -4.14 -8.79 -2.07
CA THR A 95 -4.74 -9.10 -0.77
C THR A 95 -5.66 -10.33 -0.85
N ASP A 96 -6.44 -10.48 -1.93
CA ASP A 96 -7.29 -11.65 -2.18
C ASP A 96 -6.48 -12.95 -2.25
N ALA A 97 -5.22 -12.87 -2.71
CA ALA A 97 -4.31 -14.02 -2.71
C ALA A 97 -4.07 -14.59 -1.30
N LEU A 98 -4.16 -13.79 -0.24
CA LEU A 98 -4.05 -14.24 1.15
C LEU A 98 -5.27 -15.11 1.56
N HIS A 99 -6.44 -14.82 0.99
CA HIS A 99 -7.61 -15.66 1.17
C HIS A 99 -7.49 -16.96 0.37
N THR A 100 -7.24 -16.85 -0.92
CA THR A 100 -7.26 -17.99 -1.86
C THR A 100 -6.13 -18.99 -1.62
N ASN A 101 -4.97 -18.52 -1.18
CA ASN A 101 -3.78 -19.36 -0.95
C ASN A 101 -3.51 -19.59 0.55
N GLY A 102 -4.50 -20.11 1.25
CA GLY A 102 -4.31 -20.58 2.62
C GLY A 102 -5.26 -19.99 3.66
N GLY A 103 -6.24 -19.15 3.26
CA GLY A 103 -7.27 -18.63 4.17
C GLY A 103 -6.70 -17.81 5.31
N TRP A 104 -5.67 -17.00 5.06
CA TRP A 104 -5.06 -16.09 6.03
C TRP A 104 -6.02 -15.00 6.50
N ILE A 105 -6.95 -14.63 5.62
CA ILE A 105 -8.01 -13.63 5.84
C ILE A 105 -9.34 -14.19 5.32
N PRO A 106 -10.52 -13.71 5.77
CA PRO A 106 -11.80 -14.13 5.23
C PRO A 106 -12.04 -13.54 3.83
N LYS A 107 -12.98 -14.14 3.10
CA LYS A 107 -13.33 -13.73 1.73
C LYS A 107 -13.87 -12.29 1.65
N ASP A 108 -14.60 -11.86 2.68
CA ASP A 108 -15.26 -10.56 2.74
C ASP A 108 -14.46 -9.47 3.46
N TRP A 109 -13.13 -9.63 3.52
CA TRP A 109 -12.20 -8.74 4.20
C TRP A 109 -12.36 -7.26 3.82
N GLN A 110 -12.70 -6.95 2.57
CA GLN A 110 -12.89 -5.57 2.08
C GLN A 110 -14.06 -4.84 2.76
N LYS A 111 -15.04 -5.57 3.32
CA LYS A 111 -16.19 -4.98 4.01
C LYS A 111 -15.89 -4.51 5.43
N ARG A 112 -14.70 -4.79 5.95
CA ARG A 112 -14.33 -4.50 7.34
C ARG A 112 -14.09 -3.02 7.63
N LEU A 113 -13.63 -2.29 6.61
CA LEU A 113 -13.32 -0.86 6.72
C LEU A 113 -14.01 -0.08 5.59
N PRO A 114 -14.28 1.22 5.77
CA PRO A 114 -14.89 2.05 4.74
C PRO A 114 -14.14 2.03 3.41
N HIS A 115 -14.83 2.39 2.32
CA HIS A 115 -14.27 2.47 0.97
C HIS A 115 -13.56 1.17 0.52
N ASN A 116 -14.21 0.02 0.75
CA ASN A 116 -13.64 -1.29 0.43
C ASN A 116 -12.24 -1.51 1.03
N SER A 117 -12.06 -1.03 2.25
CA SER A 117 -10.78 -1.07 2.98
C SER A 117 -9.62 -0.33 2.28
N ALA A 118 -9.92 0.71 1.49
CA ALA A 118 -8.94 1.59 0.86
C ALA A 118 -8.95 2.97 1.55
N PRO A 119 -8.03 3.23 2.51
CA PRO A 119 -8.04 4.47 3.30
C PRO A 119 -7.55 5.69 2.53
N TYR A 120 -6.87 5.51 1.42
CA TYR A 120 -6.34 6.55 0.54
C TYR A 120 -6.30 6.06 -0.90
N THR A 121 -6.13 7.00 -1.82
CA THR A 121 -6.01 6.69 -3.25
C THR A 121 -4.75 7.32 -3.84
N SER A 122 -4.41 6.92 -5.05
CA SER A 122 -3.37 7.50 -5.88
C SER A 122 -3.74 7.33 -7.35
N THR A 123 -2.84 7.69 -8.23
CA THR A 123 -2.99 7.42 -9.67
C THR A 123 -1.63 7.20 -10.31
N ILE A 124 -1.62 6.92 -11.61
CA ILE A 124 -0.41 6.71 -12.39
C ILE A 124 -0.11 7.97 -13.20
N VAL A 125 1.14 8.39 -13.14
CA VAL A 125 1.69 9.56 -13.84
C VAL A 125 2.97 9.17 -14.60
N LEU A 126 3.47 10.07 -15.42
CA LEU A 126 4.69 9.91 -16.20
C LEU A 126 5.76 10.86 -15.65
N VAL A 127 6.83 10.32 -15.09
CA VAL A 127 7.98 11.11 -14.65
C VAL A 127 8.97 11.17 -15.79
N VAL A 128 9.35 12.38 -16.18
CA VAL A 128 10.26 12.64 -17.30
C VAL A 128 11.52 13.37 -16.82
N ARG A 129 12.54 13.42 -17.67
CA ARG A 129 13.73 14.22 -17.40
C ARG A 129 13.38 15.71 -17.40
N GLN A 130 14.12 16.51 -16.62
CA GLN A 130 13.96 17.96 -16.56
C GLN A 130 13.80 18.60 -17.93
N GLY A 131 12.82 19.49 -18.06
CA GLY A 131 12.51 20.20 -19.31
C GLY A 131 11.90 19.29 -20.37
N ASN A 132 11.60 18.05 -20.05
CA ASN A 132 10.93 17.09 -20.94
C ASN A 132 11.55 17.02 -22.36
N PRO A 133 12.85 16.69 -22.51
CA PRO A 133 13.57 16.80 -23.77
C PRO A 133 13.02 15.89 -24.88
N LYS A 134 12.28 14.86 -24.52
CA LYS A 134 11.61 13.94 -25.45
C LYS A 134 10.20 14.38 -25.83
N GLY A 135 9.68 15.45 -25.22
CA GLY A 135 8.35 15.97 -25.49
C GLY A 135 7.23 14.98 -25.17
N ILE A 136 7.36 14.25 -24.07
CA ILE A 136 6.34 13.27 -23.60
C ILE A 136 5.15 14.07 -23.06
N LYS A 137 3.96 13.82 -23.59
CA LYS A 137 2.73 14.49 -23.18
C LYS A 137 1.65 13.53 -22.72
N ASP A 138 1.64 12.31 -23.29
CA ASP A 138 0.63 11.31 -23.00
C ASP A 138 1.17 9.89 -23.27
N TRP A 139 0.34 8.88 -23.03
CA TRP A 139 0.66 7.46 -23.26
C TRP A 139 1.16 7.16 -24.67
N ASP A 140 0.64 7.85 -25.71
CA ASP A 140 1.08 7.65 -27.11
C ASP A 140 2.56 7.87 -27.33
N ASP A 141 3.14 8.79 -26.58
CA ASP A 141 4.55 9.13 -26.73
C ASP A 141 5.46 8.00 -26.26
N LEU A 142 4.95 7.09 -25.39
CA LEU A 142 5.72 5.98 -24.84
C LEU A 142 6.01 4.88 -25.86
N VAL A 143 5.26 4.83 -26.96
CA VAL A 143 5.43 3.82 -28.03
C VAL A 143 6.21 4.37 -29.23
N ARG A 144 6.70 5.61 -29.17
CA ARG A 144 7.54 6.19 -30.22
C ARG A 144 8.91 5.49 -30.28
N PRO A 145 9.50 5.33 -31.48
CA PRO A 145 10.87 4.86 -31.62
C PRO A 145 11.88 5.73 -30.85
N GLY A 146 12.84 5.11 -30.17
CA GLY A 146 13.89 5.81 -29.43
C GLY A 146 13.46 6.41 -28.09
N ILE A 147 12.28 6.06 -27.58
CA ILE A 147 11.86 6.32 -26.20
C ILE A 147 12.22 5.10 -25.35
N SER A 148 12.86 5.33 -24.22
CA SER A 148 13.16 4.30 -23.23
C SER A 148 12.27 4.48 -22.00
N VAL A 149 11.45 3.46 -21.70
CA VAL A 149 10.44 3.48 -20.65
C VAL A 149 10.90 2.65 -19.46
N ILE A 150 10.81 3.21 -18.27
CA ILE A 150 11.04 2.48 -17.02
C ILE A 150 9.69 2.18 -16.36
N THR A 151 9.49 0.94 -15.98
CA THR A 151 8.34 0.45 -15.19
C THR A 151 8.72 -0.86 -14.51
N PRO A 152 8.18 -1.16 -13.31
CA PRO A 152 8.48 -2.43 -12.67
C PRO A 152 7.73 -3.61 -13.31
N ASN A 153 8.01 -4.82 -12.84
CA ASN A 153 7.46 -6.06 -13.37
C ASN A 153 6.05 -6.33 -12.82
N PRO A 154 5.01 -6.46 -13.66
CA PRO A 154 3.65 -6.79 -13.21
C PRO A 154 3.48 -8.16 -12.52
N LYS A 155 4.42 -9.08 -12.71
CA LYS A 155 4.40 -10.37 -11.99
C LYS A 155 4.78 -10.25 -10.51
N THR A 156 5.46 -9.18 -10.11
CA THR A 156 5.97 -9.00 -8.73
C THR A 156 5.51 -7.70 -8.07
N SER A 157 5.19 -6.68 -8.86
CA SER A 157 4.83 -5.33 -8.42
C SER A 157 3.36 -5.03 -8.68
N GLY A 158 2.61 -4.74 -7.63
CA GLY A 158 1.25 -4.22 -7.77
C GLY A 158 1.20 -2.87 -8.48
N GLY A 159 2.20 -2.00 -8.23
CA GLY A 159 2.33 -0.73 -8.95
C GLY A 159 2.43 -0.92 -10.46
N ALA A 160 3.20 -1.91 -10.89
CA ALA A 160 3.31 -2.24 -12.31
C ALA A 160 2.00 -2.73 -12.93
N ARG A 161 1.14 -3.41 -12.16
CA ARG A 161 -0.19 -3.81 -12.63
C ARG A 161 -1.08 -2.59 -12.87
N TRP A 162 -1.04 -1.62 -11.98
CA TRP A 162 -1.72 -0.34 -12.18
C TRP A 162 -1.20 0.40 -13.42
N ASN A 163 0.13 0.45 -13.62
CA ASN A 163 0.76 1.07 -14.80
C ASN A 163 0.29 0.42 -16.10
N TYR A 164 0.33 -0.91 -16.16
CA TYR A 164 -0.11 -1.71 -17.29
C TYR A 164 -1.58 -1.49 -17.64
N LEU A 165 -2.46 -1.56 -16.63
CA LEU A 165 -3.91 -1.41 -16.83
C LEU A 165 -4.28 0.02 -17.23
N ALA A 166 -3.56 1.04 -16.73
CA ALA A 166 -3.76 2.43 -17.15
C ALA A 166 -3.45 2.61 -18.65
N ALA A 167 -2.31 2.08 -19.09
CA ALA A 167 -1.92 2.11 -20.51
C ALA A 167 -2.87 1.31 -21.40
N TRP A 168 -3.34 0.14 -20.92
CA TRP A 168 -4.30 -0.71 -21.65
C TRP A 168 -5.63 0.00 -21.89
N GLU A 169 -6.24 0.55 -20.85
CA GLU A 169 -7.55 1.20 -20.95
C GLU A 169 -7.47 2.49 -21.77
N PHE A 170 -6.39 3.25 -21.65
CA PHE A 170 -6.14 4.38 -22.53
C PHE A 170 -6.17 3.97 -23.99
N ALA A 171 -5.40 2.94 -24.35
CA ALA A 171 -5.32 2.47 -25.73
C ALA A 171 -6.66 1.86 -26.21
N LYS A 172 -7.35 1.10 -25.34
CA LYS A 172 -8.66 0.52 -25.64
C LYS A 172 -9.69 1.59 -26.00
N ARG A 173 -9.75 2.69 -25.23
CA ARG A 173 -10.65 3.81 -25.53
C ARG A 173 -10.25 4.57 -26.77
N LYS A 174 -8.96 4.84 -26.93
CA LYS A 174 -8.47 5.65 -28.03
C LYS A 174 -8.50 4.95 -29.38
N TYR A 175 -8.12 3.69 -29.43
CA TYR A 175 -7.94 2.95 -30.70
C TYR A 175 -9.03 1.93 -30.99
N GLY A 176 -9.92 1.68 -30.03
CA GLY A 176 -11.08 0.78 -30.17
C GLY A 176 -10.77 -0.69 -29.89
N GLY A 177 -11.02 -1.13 -28.66
CA GLY A 177 -11.06 -2.53 -28.25
C GLY A 177 -9.75 -3.14 -27.78
N ASP A 178 -9.87 -4.33 -27.19
CA ASP A 178 -8.76 -4.99 -26.48
C ASP A 178 -7.63 -5.47 -27.41
N ALA A 179 -7.92 -5.80 -28.66
CA ALA A 179 -6.88 -6.17 -29.62
C ALA A 179 -5.90 -5.01 -29.90
N LYS A 180 -6.44 -3.80 -30.06
CA LYS A 180 -5.62 -2.57 -30.25
C LYS A 180 -4.87 -2.18 -28.99
N ALA A 181 -5.51 -2.37 -27.83
CA ALA A 181 -4.86 -2.16 -26.54
C ALA A 181 -3.66 -3.10 -26.36
N LYS A 182 -3.82 -4.38 -26.70
CA LYS A 182 -2.74 -5.36 -26.65
C LYS A 182 -1.58 -4.99 -27.56
N ASP A 183 -1.84 -4.59 -28.80
CA ASP A 183 -0.81 -4.11 -29.74
C ASP A 183 -0.06 -2.89 -29.17
N PHE A 184 -0.80 -1.92 -28.65
CA PHE A 184 -0.22 -0.72 -28.03
C PHE A 184 0.70 -1.07 -26.85
N VAL A 185 0.22 -1.89 -25.90
CA VAL A 185 1.00 -2.27 -24.71
C VAL A 185 2.19 -3.13 -25.12
N THR A 186 2.08 -3.96 -26.17
CA THR A 186 3.23 -4.71 -26.70
C THR A 186 4.33 -3.75 -27.17
N ARG A 187 3.98 -2.70 -27.93
CA ARG A 187 4.92 -1.67 -28.35
C ARG A 187 5.50 -0.88 -27.19
N LEU A 188 4.70 -0.57 -26.18
CA LEU A 188 5.17 0.07 -24.97
C LEU A 188 6.25 -0.78 -24.27
N TYR A 189 5.96 -2.07 -24.04
CA TYR A 189 6.91 -2.97 -23.36
C TYR A 189 8.13 -3.31 -24.24
N ALA A 190 8.04 -3.15 -25.58
CA ALA A 190 9.22 -3.22 -26.45
C ALA A 190 10.23 -2.09 -26.15
N ASN A 191 9.77 -0.96 -25.62
CA ASN A 191 10.57 0.18 -25.20
C ASN A 191 11.05 0.08 -23.72
N VAL A 192 10.74 -1.01 -23.02
CA VAL A 192 11.14 -1.23 -21.62
C VAL A 192 12.41 -2.07 -21.56
N PRO A 193 13.58 -1.47 -21.24
CA PRO A 193 14.86 -2.19 -21.24
C PRO A 193 15.06 -3.09 -20.02
N VAL A 194 14.39 -2.79 -18.90
CA VAL A 194 14.54 -3.53 -17.63
C VAL A 194 13.23 -3.52 -16.87
N LEU A 195 12.91 -4.65 -16.23
CA LEU A 195 11.78 -4.81 -15.31
C LEU A 195 12.30 -5.05 -13.89
N ASP A 196 12.32 -3.99 -13.10
CA ASP A 196 12.66 -4.10 -11.69
C ASP A 196 11.55 -4.84 -10.90
N THR A 197 11.89 -5.43 -9.77
CA THR A 197 10.95 -6.25 -8.97
C THR A 197 9.87 -5.43 -8.26
N GLY A 198 10.05 -4.12 -8.11
CA GLY A 198 9.12 -3.22 -7.44
C GLY A 198 9.35 -1.76 -7.82
N ALA A 199 8.43 -0.88 -7.39
CA ALA A 199 8.45 0.55 -7.73
C ALA A 199 9.76 1.23 -7.29
N ARG A 200 10.27 0.95 -6.10
CA ARG A 200 11.51 1.55 -5.61
C ARG A 200 12.73 1.16 -6.47
N GLY A 201 12.79 -0.07 -6.97
CA GLY A 201 13.82 -0.49 -7.93
C GLY A 201 13.78 0.37 -9.18
N SER A 202 12.59 0.60 -9.75
CA SER A 202 12.41 1.44 -10.94
C SER A 202 12.73 2.91 -10.67
N SER A 203 12.38 3.46 -9.49
CA SER A 203 12.80 4.81 -9.07
C SER A 203 14.32 4.94 -9.04
N VAL A 204 15.03 3.95 -8.48
CA VAL A 204 16.50 3.91 -8.46
C VAL A 204 17.07 3.81 -9.88
N THR A 205 16.53 2.93 -10.71
CA THR A 205 16.95 2.76 -12.11
C THR A 205 16.78 4.06 -12.89
N PHE A 206 15.64 4.73 -12.74
CA PHE A 206 15.39 6.00 -13.41
C PHE A 206 16.23 7.13 -12.80
N ALA A 207 16.05 7.46 -11.51
CA ALA A 207 16.58 8.70 -10.95
C ALA A 207 18.07 8.62 -10.57
N GLN A 208 18.55 7.49 -10.02
CA GLN A 208 19.92 7.37 -9.54
C GLN A 208 20.86 6.81 -10.61
N ARG A 209 20.42 5.79 -11.37
CA ARG A 209 21.23 5.19 -12.45
C ARG A 209 21.08 5.93 -13.77
N ASN A 210 20.22 6.95 -13.82
CA ASN A 210 19.96 7.79 -14.98
C ASN A 210 19.57 7.00 -16.25
N GLN A 211 18.82 5.92 -16.10
CA GLN A 211 18.32 5.10 -17.21
C GLN A 211 16.89 5.48 -17.57
N GLY A 212 16.56 5.40 -18.86
CA GLY A 212 15.24 5.71 -19.40
C GLY A 212 14.97 7.20 -19.61
N ASP A 213 14.04 7.48 -20.49
CA ASP A 213 13.55 8.83 -20.82
C ASP A 213 12.31 9.17 -20.00
N VAL A 214 11.50 8.17 -19.69
CA VAL A 214 10.23 8.30 -18.93
C VAL A 214 10.07 7.12 -17.97
N PHE A 215 9.57 7.43 -16.78
CA PHE A 215 9.22 6.44 -15.75
C PHE A 215 7.72 6.49 -15.49
N ILE A 216 7.03 5.38 -15.72
CA ILE A 216 5.61 5.21 -15.38
C ILE A 216 5.54 4.94 -13.89
N SER A 217 5.00 5.86 -13.12
CA SER A 217 5.08 5.89 -11.68
C SER A 217 3.75 6.16 -11.00
N TRP A 218 3.68 5.82 -9.72
CA TRP A 218 2.66 6.34 -8.82
C TRP A 218 2.86 7.84 -8.61
N GLU A 219 1.75 8.57 -8.46
CA GLU A 219 1.76 10.02 -8.23
C GLU A 219 2.59 10.40 -6.98
N ASN A 220 2.42 9.67 -5.87
CA ASN A 220 3.19 9.94 -4.65
C ASN A 220 4.70 9.70 -4.83
N GLU A 221 5.12 8.67 -5.57
CA GLU A 221 6.54 8.44 -5.90
C GLU A 221 7.10 9.57 -6.77
N ALA A 222 6.30 10.09 -7.71
CA ALA A 222 6.71 11.22 -8.54
C ALA A 222 7.02 12.46 -7.69
N TYR A 223 6.15 12.80 -6.74
CA TYR A 223 6.39 13.92 -5.82
C TYR A 223 7.59 13.67 -4.88
N LEU A 224 7.80 12.43 -4.44
CA LEU A 224 8.99 12.09 -3.65
C LEU A 224 10.27 12.26 -4.49
N LEU A 225 10.25 11.87 -5.75
CA LEU A 225 11.37 12.08 -6.68
C LEU A 225 11.63 13.58 -6.93
N GLU A 226 10.60 14.38 -7.14
CA GLU A 226 10.76 15.84 -7.24
C GLU A 226 11.36 16.44 -5.96
N LYS A 227 10.91 15.98 -4.79
CA LYS A 227 11.44 16.44 -3.50
C LYS A 227 12.90 16.03 -3.29
N GLU A 228 13.28 14.82 -3.69
CA GLU A 228 14.63 14.26 -3.48
C GLU A 228 15.64 14.79 -4.51
N PHE A 229 15.24 14.87 -5.78
CA PHE A 229 16.11 15.21 -6.89
C PHE A 229 15.91 16.64 -7.44
N GLY A 230 14.91 17.36 -6.91
CA GLY A 230 14.62 18.74 -7.31
C GLY A 230 14.29 18.86 -8.80
N SER A 231 14.90 19.83 -9.46
CA SER A 231 14.65 20.14 -10.88
C SER A 231 15.19 19.10 -11.88
N LYS A 232 15.63 17.92 -11.45
CA LYS A 232 16.12 16.89 -12.39
C LYS A 232 15.03 16.08 -13.06
N VAL A 233 13.80 16.18 -12.58
CA VAL A 233 12.63 15.47 -13.11
C VAL A 233 11.44 16.41 -13.17
N ASP A 234 10.54 16.15 -14.11
CA ASP A 234 9.23 16.79 -14.23
C ASP A 234 8.14 15.73 -14.25
N VAL A 235 6.94 16.08 -13.80
CA VAL A 235 5.77 15.19 -13.81
C VAL A 235 4.83 15.58 -14.92
N VAL A 236 4.47 14.61 -15.76
CA VAL A 236 3.46 14.72 -16.81
C VAL A 236 2.24 13.93 -16.42
N TYR A 237 1.11 14.57 -16.39
CA TYR A 237 -0.19 13.96 -16.11
C TYR A 237 -0.84 13.53 -17.43
N PRO A 238 -1.08 12.22 -17.62
CA PRO A 238 -1.69 11.73 -18.86
C PRO A 238 -3.16 12.13 -18.96
N SER A 239 -3.70 12.13 -20.17
CA SER A 239 -5.11 12.50 -20.46
C SER A 239 -6.11 11.57 -19.77
N LEU A 240 -5.74 10.32 -19.52
CA LEU A 240 -6.54 9.30 -18.83
C LEU A 240 -5.63 8.48 -17.92
N SER A 241 -6.04 8.25 -16.69
CA SER A 241 -5.33 7.36 -15.77
C SER A 241 -6.29 6.51 -14.94
N ILE A 242 -5.77 5.63 -14.10
CA ILE A 242 -6.54 4.74 -13.25
C ILE A 242 -6.60 5.26 -11.82
N LEU A 243 -7.77 5.16 -11.17
CA LEU A 243 -7.89 5.37 -9.73
C LEU A 243 -7.28 4.18 -9.02
N ALA A 244 -6.11 4.38 -8.43
CA ALA A 244 -5.44 3.34 -7.64
C ALA A 244 -5.95 3.38 -6.20
N GLU A 245 -6.48 2.24 -5.74
CA GLU A 245 -7.09 2.05 -4.42
C GLU A 245 -6.32 0.99 -3.64
N PRO A 246 -5.22 1.37 -2.95
CA PRO A 246 -4.47 0.47 -2.09
C PRO A 246 -5.33 -0.03 -0.93
N ALA A 247 -5.40 -1.34 -0.77
CA ALA A 247 -6.27 -1.95 0.23
C ALA A 247 -5.49 -2.44 1.45
N VAL A 248 -6.12 -2.35 2.62
CA VAL A 248 -5.52 -2.73 3.90
C VAL A 248 -6.36 -3.77 4.63
N THR A 249 -5.73 -4.71 5.31
CA THR A 249 -6.42 -5.73 6.10
C THR A 249 -5.57 -6.23 7.26
N VAL A 250 -6.24 -6.72 8.30
CA VAL A 250 -5.63 -7.55 9.35
C VAL A 250 -5.38 -8.95 8.77
N VAL A 251 -4.27 -9.57 9.10
CA VAL A 251 -3.97 -10.97 8.76
C VAL A 251 -4.46 -11.87 9.89
N ASP A 252 -5.69 -12.36 9.77
CA ASP A 252 -6.45 -12.98 10.85
C ASP A 252 -5.72 -14.12 11.57
N LYS A 253 -5.19 -15.09 10.81
CA LYS A 253 -4.48 -16.22 11.42
C LYS A 253 -3.30 -15.81 12.29
N ASN A 254 -2.59 -14.76 11.86
CA ASN A 254 -1.42 -14.29 12.58
C ASN A 254 -1.78 -13.51 13.84
N VAL A 255 -2.74 -12.57 13.73
CA VAL A 255 -3.13 -11.77 14.91
C VAL A 255 -3.82 -12.61 15.98
N ASP A 256 -4.57 -13.66 15.60
CA ASP A 256 -5.18 -14.58 16.54
C ASP A 256 -4.11 -15.44 17.25
N LYS A 257 -3.15 -15.97 16.49
CA LYS A 257 -2.00 -16.71 17.04
C LYS A 257 -1.17 -15.86 18.00
N LYS A 258 -0.95 -14.58 17.65
CA LYS A 258 -0.07 -13.66 18.39
C LYS A 258 -0.79 -12.88 19.51
N GLY A 259 -2.13 -12.90 19.55
CA GLY A 259 -2.92 -12.08 20.47
C GLY A 259 -2.87 -10.58 20.17
N THR A 260 -2.57 -10.18 18.94
CA THR A 260 -2.38 -8.77 18.52
C THR A 260 -3.58 -8.17 17.80
N ARG A 261 -4.71 -8.87 17.72
CA ARG A 261 -5.90 -8.44 16.97
C ARG A 261 -6.36 -7.04 17.32
N ALA A 262 -6.52 -6.73 18.60
CA ALA A 262 -7.06 -5.44 19.04
C ALA A 262 -6.19 -4.26 18.56
N VAL A 263 -4.87 -4.35 18.72
CA VAL A 263 -3.95 -3.30 18.29
C VAL A 263 -3.81 -3.25 16.77
N ALA A 264 -3.88 -4.37 16.06
CA ALA A 264 -3.85 -4.42 14.60
C ALA A 264 -5.09 -3.77 13.98
N GLU A 265 -6.28 -4.03 14.52
CA GLU A 265 -7.50 -3.37 14.09
C GLU A 265 -7.48 -1.87 14.39
N ALA A 266 -7.02 -1.48 15.59
CA ALA A 266 -6.87 -0.06 15.94
C ALA A 266 -5.88 0.65 15.01
N TYR A 267 -4.76 0.00 14.65
CA TYR A 267 -3.77 0.51 13.71
C TYR A 267 -4.38 0.82 12.33
N LEU A 268 -5.17 -0.09 11.77
CA LEU A 268 -5.83 0.15 10.49
C LEU A 268 -6.94 1.22 10.59
N LYS A 269 -7.72 1.23 11.68
CA LYS A 269 -8.75 2.26 11.92
C LYS A 269 -8.16 3.66 12.05
N TYR A 270 -6.94 3.78 12.56
CA TYR A 270 -6.26 5.07 12.67
C TYR A 270 -5.95 5.73 11.32
N LEU A 271 -5.78 4.94 10.24
CA LEU A 271 -5.68 5.47 8.88
C LEU A 271 -6.91 6.29 8.45
N TYR A 272 -8.08 6.01 9.05
CA TYR A 272 -9.37 6.66 8.76
C TYR A 272 -9.65 7.86 9.65
N THR A 273 -8.79 8.18 10.60
CA THR A 273 -8.92 9.37 11.46
C THR A 273 -8.45 10.64 10.73
N GLU A 274 -8.83 11.81 11.26
CA GLU A 274 -8.34 13.10 10.73
C GLU A 274 -6.80 13.15 10.70
N GLU A 275 -6.15 12.68 11.77
CA GLU A 275 -4.69 12.67 11.86
C GLU A 275 -4.07 11.68 10.85
N GLY A 276 -4.63 10.47 10.74
CA GLY A 276 -4.21 9.49 9.75
C GLY A 276 -4.33 10.01 8.32
N GLN A 277 -5.44 10.68 8.00
CA GLN A 277 -5.67 11.27 6.68
C GLN A 277 -4.78 12.50 6.40
N ASP A 278 -4.42 13.25 7.44
CA ASP A 278 -3.46 14.34 7.30
C ASP A 278 -2.04 13.82 7.01
N ILE A 279 -1.62 12.73 7.66
CA ILE A 279 -0.35 12.04 7.36
C ILE A 279 -0.38 11.52 5.91
N VAL A 280 -1.46 10.88 5.48
CA VAL A 280 -1.67 10.43 4.09
C VAL A 280 -1.42 11.57 3.10
N GLY A 281 -2.02 12.73 3.30
CA GLY A 281 -1.86 13.91 2.42
C GLY A 281 -0.44 14.48 2.41
N ARG A 282 0.25 14.50 3.57
CA ARG A 282 1.66 14.93 3.65
C ARG A 282 2.61 14.04 2.86
N HIS A 283 2.26 12.77 2.71
CA HIS A 283 3.04 11.79 1.94
C HIS A 283 2.52 11.60 0.51
N PHE A 284 1.82 12.61 -0.01
CA PHE A 284 1.40 12.70 -1.41
C PHE A 284 0.42 11.61 -1.86
N TYR A 285 -0.26 10.94 -0.92
CA TYR A 285 -1.45 10.16 -1.24
C TYR A 285 -2.68 11.04 -1.17
N ARG A 286 -3.67 10.76 -2.02
CA ARG A 286 -4.93 11.49 -2.03
C ARG A 286 -5.80 11.03 -0.87
N PRO A 287 -6.11 11.90 0.12
CA PRO A 287 -7.01 11.55 1.22
C PRO A 287 -8.38 11.13 0.67
N ALA A 288 -8.86 9.96 1.09
CA ALA A 288 -10.13 9.42 0.56
C ALA A 288 -11.31 9.63 1.53
N ILE A 289 -11.03 9.85 2.83
CA ILE A 289 -12.02 9.76 3.90
C ILE A 289 -12.38 11.13 4.47
N SER A 290 -11.39 11.91 4.91
CA SER A 290 -11.60 13.19 5.59
C SER A 290 -11.82 14.34 4.61
N GLU A 291 -12.98 14.97 4.65
CA GLU A 291 -13.27 16.16 3.84
C GLU A 291 -12.31 17.32 4.18
N LYS A 292 -11.91 17.43 5.44
CA LYS A 292 -10.93 18.43 5.88
C LYS A 292 -9.56 18.18 5.25
N ALA A 293 -9.10 16.93 5.24
CA ALA A 293 -7.83 16.57 4.60
C ALA A 293 -7.93 16.75 3.08
N LYS A 294 -9.03 16.34 2.43
CA LYS A 294 -9.26 16.57 1.00
C LYS A 294 -9.15 18.04 0.66
N ALA A 295 -9.83 18.92 1.42
CA ALA A 295 -9.77 20.38 1.20
C ALA A 295 -8.36 20.95 1.43
N LYS A 296 -7.65 20.50 2.47
CA LYS A 296 -6.29 20.94 2.78
C LYS A 296 -5.31 20.63 1.64
N TYR A 297 -5.41 19.46 1.05
CA TYR A 297 -4.50 18.97 0.01
C TYR A 297 -5.03 19.15 -1.42
N ALA A 298 -6.20 19.78 -1.61
CA ALA A 298 -6.84 19.91 -2.93
C ALA A 298 -5.94 20.55 -4.00
N LYS A 299 -5.11 21.53 -3.62
CA LYS A 299 -4.20 22.22 -4.56
C LYS A 299 -2.96 21.38 -4.92
N GLN A 300 -2.66 20.34 -4.15
CA GLN A 300 -1.52 19.45 -4.39
C GLN A 300 -1.80 18.48 -5.54
N PHE A 301 -3.07 18.14 -5.76
CA PHE A 301 -3.46 17.11 -6.70
C PHE A 301 -4.27 17.70 -7.85
N PRO A 302 -3.80 17.65 -9.09
CA PRO A 302 -4.59 18.12 -10.23
C PRO A 302 -5.82 17.26 -10.44
N ALA A 303 -6.86 17.86 -11.02
CA ALA A 303 -8.01 17.12 -11.50
C ALA A 303 -7.63 16.27 -12.71
N LEU A 304 -7.96 14.98 -12.67
CA LEU A 304 -7.62 14.01 -13.70
C LEU A 304 -8.87 13.24 -14.14
N GLN A 305 -8.88 12.80 -15.39
CA GLN A 305 -9.85 11.83 -15.84
C GLN A 305 -9.39 10.44 -15.37
N LEU A 306 -10.08 9.90 -14.36
CA LEU A 306 -9.77 8.60 -13.78
C LEU A 306 -10.87 7.60 -14.07
N PHE A 307 -10.50 6.34 -14.29
CA PHE A 307 -11.41 5.21 -14.33
C PHE A 307 -11.09 4.25 -13.18
N THR A 308 -12.07 3.44 -12.78
CA THR A 308 -11.89 2.41 -11.74
C THR A 308 -11.61 1.05 -12.35
N ILE A 309 -10.97 0.18 -11.57
CA ILE A 309 -10.73 -1.22 -11.97
C ILE A 309 -12.04 -1.96 -12.26
N ASP A 310 -13.09 -1.68 -11.49
CA ASP A 310 -14.39 -2.34 -11.67
C ASP A 310 -15.06 -1.92 -12.97
N ALA A 311 -15.08 -0.63 -13.28
CA ALA A 311 -15.72 -0.12 -14.49
C ALA A 311 -15.00 -0.54 -15.78
N ALA A 312 -13.65 -0.60 -15.77
CA ALA A 312 -12.89 -0.89 -16.99
C ALA A 312 -12.60 -2.37 -17.20
N PHE A 313 -12.41 -3.14 -16.12
CA PHE A 313 -11.94 -4.53 -16.17
C PHE A 313 -12.85 -5.52 -15.45
N GLY A 314 -13.93 -5.08 -14.80
CA GLY A 314 -14.82 -5.94 -14.03
C GLY A 314 -14.22 -6.43 -12.71
N GLY A 315 -13.30 -5.66 -12.15
CA GLY A 315 -12.65 -5.93 -10.86
C GLY A 315 -11.32 -6.68 -10.96
N TRP A 316 -10.65 -6.80 -9.81
CA TRP A 316 -9.32 -7.40 -9.74
C TRP A 316 -9.26 -8.88 -10.06
N GLU A 317 -10.27 -9.67 -9.69
CA GLU A 317 -10.30 -11.11 -10.00
C GLU A 317 -10.24 -11.33 -11.52
N LYS A 318 -11.09 -10.61 -12.25
CA LYS A 318 -11.11 -10.70 -13.72
C LYS A 318 -9.83 -10.12 -14.33
N ALA A 319 -9.38 -8.97 -13.90
CA ALA A 319 -8.15 -8.36 -14.39
C ALA A 319 -6.91 -9.25 -14.15
N ALA A 320 -6.82 -9.90 -12.99
CA ALA A 320 -5.72 -10.82 -12.67
C ALA A 320 -5.75 -12.04 -13.61
N LYS A 321 -6.91 -12.63 -13.84
CA LYS A 321 -7.08 -13.77 -14.75
C LYS A 321 -6.72 -13.43 -16.19
N ASP A 322 -7.23 -12.31 -16.72
CA ASP A 322 -7.12 -11.98 -18.13
C ASP A 322 -5.74 -11.39 -18.49
N HIS A 323 -5.06 -10.75 -17.53
CA HIS A 323 -3.83 -10.01 -17.81
C HIS A 323 -2.58 -10.55 -17.13
N PHE A 324 -2.67 -11.12 -15.91
CA PHE A 324 -1.49 -11.38 -15.07
C PHE A 324 -1.32 -12.86 -14.66
N ALA A 325 -2.32 -13.71 -14.85
CA ALA A 325 -2.16 -15.15 -14.66
C ALA A 325 -1.09 -15.72 -15.61
N ASP A 326 -0.63 -16.93 -15.34
CA ASP A 326 0.31 -17.60 -16.23
C ASP A 326 -0.31 -17.80 -17.61
N HIS A 327 0.47 -17.47 -18.64
CA HIS A 327 0.06 -17.47 -20.06
C HIS A 327 -1.01 -16.43 -20.42
N ALA A 328 -1.39 -15.54 -19.52
CA ALA A 328 -2.32 -14.44 -19.80
C ALA A 328 -1.66 -13.33 -20.65
N SER A 329 -2.39 -12.23 -20.86
CA SER A 329 -1.98 -11.17 -21.80
C SER A 329 -0.58 -10.64 -21.58
N PHE A 330 -0.15 -10.45 -20.32
CA PHE A 330 1.20 -9.92 -20.03
C PHE A 330 2.30 -10.89 -20.46
N ASP A 331 2.17 -12.19 -20.21
CA ASP A 331 3.15 -13.18 -20.63
C ASP A 331 3.28 -13.29 -22.16
N GLN A 332 2.16 -13.06 -22.88
CA GLN A 332 2.17 -13.03 -24.36
C GLN A 332 2.80 -11.76 -24.93
N ILE A 333 2.72 -10.63 -24.20
CA ILE A 333 3.29 -9.33 -24.60
C ILE A 333 4.80 -9.30 -24.30
N TYR A 334 5.20 -9.74 -23.11
CA TYR A 334 6.58 -9.70 -22.66
C TYR A 334 7.24 -11.08 -22.80
N ILE A 335 7.62 -11.42 -24.01
CA ILE A 335 8.48 -12.57 -24.26
C ILE A 335 9.91 -12.10 -23.96
N LYS A 336 10.55 -12.71 -22.94
CA LYS A 336 11.99 -12.44 -22.69
C LYS A 336 12.78 -12.59 -23.98
N LYS A 337 13.39 -11.48 -24.41
CA LYS A 337 14.40 -11.49 -25.46
C LYS A 337 15.65 -12.17 -24.98
#